data_a3ac0ae643c9ee841df047acc16abe4a
#
_entry.id   a3ac0ae643c9ee841df047acc16abe4a
#
_cell.length_a   1.000
_cell.length_b   1.000
_cell.length_c   1.000
_cell.angle_alpha   90.00
_cell.angle_beta   90.00
_cell.angle_gamma   90.00
#
_symmetry.space_group_name_H-M   'P 1'
#
loop_
_entity.id
_entity.type
_entity.pdbx_description
1 polymer ?
#
loop_
_entity_poly.entity_id
_entity_poly.type
_entity_poly.pdbx_seq_one_letter_code
_entity_poly.pdbx_strand_id
1 'polypeptide(L)'
;MSRSEIAAVNRQFEEAARKGDLDRLASLYTSDAMAMPPDGPLVKGRDAIKQMWGSLAQSIGLKDVRLDTLDLELAGDTGCEVGEATITHGGGTAIVKFVVVWKKTDGQWRLHRDIWNAKG
;
A
#
# COMPACT_ATOMS: atom_id res chain seq x y z
N MET A 1 -18.56 8.44 1.97
CA MET A 1 -17.73 9.14 2.95
C MET A 1 -16.27 8.78 2.74
N SER A 2 -15.38 9.76 2.85
CA SER A 2 -13.97 9.55 2.51
C SER A 2 -13.27 8.48 3.33
N ARG A 3 -13.54 8.40 4.64
CA ARG A 3 -12.93 7.37 5.50
C ARG A 3 -13.32 5.97 5.05
N SER A 4 -14.59 5.75 4.76
CA SER A 4 -15.06 4.44 4.29
C SER A 4 -14.56 4.12 2.89
N GLU A 5 -14.41 5.13 2.05
CA GLU A 5 -13.85 4.95 0.71
C GLU A 5 -12.38 4.52 0.77
N ILE A 6 -11.59 5.15 1.63
CA ILE A 6 -10.20 4.77 1.83
C ILE A 6 -10.10 3.36 2.41
N ALA A 7 -10.94 3.04 3.39
CA ALA A 7 -10.99 1.68 3.94
C ALA A 7 -11.30 0.65 2.85
N ALA A 8 -12.22 0.98 1.94
CA ALA A 8 -12.56 0.10 0.82
C ALA A 8 -11.36 -0.11 -0.12
N VAL A 9 -10.57 0.93 -0.39
CA VAL A 9 -9.36 0.80 -1.21
C VAL A 9 -8.33 -0.10 -0.50
N ASN A 10 -8.19 0.04 0.82
CA ASN A 10 -7.31 -0.85 1.59
C ASN A 10 -7.75 -2.31 1.47
N ARG A 11 -9.08 -2.59 1.46
CA ARG A 11 -9.57 -3.97 1.25
C ARG A 11 -9.26 -4.47 -0.15
N GLN A 12 -9.33 -3.61 -1.16
CA GLN A 12 -8.93 -3.96 -2.53
C GLN A 12 -7.43 -4.24 -2.63
N PHE A 13 -6.62 -3.47 -1.92
CA PHE A 13 -5.18 -3.69 -1.85
C PHE A 13 -4.87 -5.08 -1.27
N GLU A 14 -5.50 -5.41 -0.14
CA GLU A 14 -5.33 -6.72 0.49
C GLU A 14 -5.69 -7.86 -0.45
N GLU A 15 -6.82 -7.73 -1.14
CA GLU A 15 -7.29 -8.75 -2.06
C GLU A 15 -6.35 -8.91 -3.25
N ALA A 16 -5.91 -7.80 -3.86
CA ALA A 16 -4.98 -7.82 -4.98
C ALA A 16 -3.65 -8.46 -4.58
N ALA A 17 -3.14 -8.12 -3.40
CA ALA A 17 -1.89 -8.70 -2.89
C ALA A 17 -2.04 -10.22 -2.68
N ARG A 18 -3.14 -10.65 -2.07
CA ARG A 18 -3.39 -12.08 -1.82
C ARG A 18 -3.51 -12.88 -3.10
N LYS A 19 -4.11 -12.30 -4.13
CA LYS A 19 -4.31 -12.96 -5.43
C LYS A 19 -3.11 -12.84 -6.37
N GLY A 20 -2.12 -12.02 -6.01
CA GLY A 20 -1.00 -11.74 -6.90
C GLY A 20 -1.40 -10.91 -8.11
N ASP A 21 -2.48 -10.14 -8.02
CA ASP A 21 -2.96 -9.29 -9.10
C ASP A 21 -2.21 -7.96 -9.08
N LEU A 22 -1.03 -7.96 -9.67
CA LEU A 22 -0.12 -6.80 -9.63
C LEU A 22 -0.65 -5.62 -10.43
N ASP A 23 -1.37 -5.85 -11.50
CA ASP A 23 -1.97 -4.78 -12.28
C ASP A 23 -3.01 -4.02 -11.45
N ARG A 24 -3.87 -4.74 -10.77
CA ARG A 24 -4.88 -4.14 -9.90
C ARG A 24 -4.22 -3.40 -8.73
N LEU A 25 -3.22 -4.02 -8.11
CA LEU A 25 -2.49 -3.40 -7.01
C LEU A 25 -1.90 -2.06 -7.43
N ALA A 26 -1.20 -2.02 -8.55
CA ALA A 26 -0.60 -0.79 -9.07
C ALA A 26 -1.65 0.26 -9.44
N SER A 27 -2.82 -0.16 -9.90
CA SER A 27 -3.90 0.76 -10.26
C SER A 27 -4.47 1.53 -9.07
N LEU A 28 -4.23 1.05 -7.84
CA LEU A 28 -4.68 1.72 -6.61
C LEU A 28 -3.80 2.90 -6.24
N TYR A 29 -2.66 3.07 -6.91
CA TYR A 29 -1.75 4.21 -6.74
C TYR A 29 -2.06 5.30 -7.75
N THR A 30 -1.67 6.54 -7.44
CA THR A 30 -1.74 7.62 -8.44
C THR A 30 -0.70 7.38 -9.53
N SER A 31 -0.89 8.01 -10.70
CA SER A 31 0.04 7.83 -11.82
C SER A 31 1.45 8.32 -11.51
N ASP A 32 1.58 9.30 -10.61
CA ASP A 32 2.86 9.86 -10.17
C ASP A 32 3.19 9.48 -8.73
N ALA A 33 2.68 8.34 -8.28
CA ALA A 33 2.92 7.87 -6.92
C ALA A 33 4.39 7.54 -6.67
N MET A 34 4.79 7.61 -5.42
CA MET A 34 6.11 7.19 -4.97
C MET A 34 5.97 6.19 -3.84
N ALA A 35 6.76 5.12 -3.90
CA ALA A 35 6.85 4.13 -2.85
C ALA A 35 8.29 4.11 -2.31
N MET A 36 8.41 3.98 -1.00
CA MET A 36 9.69 4.01 -0.30
C MET A 36 9.82 2.77 0.56
N PRO A 37 10.23 1.63 -0.04
CA PRO A 37 10.39 0.39 0.70
C PRO A 37 11.59 0.46 1.65
N PRO A 38 11.59 -0.33 2.74
CA PRO A 38 12.74 -0.37 3.64
C PRO A 38 13.97 -0.91 2.91
N ASP A 39 15.11 -0.29 3.18
CA ASP A 39 16.42 -0.71 2.65
C ASP A 39 16.49 -0.75 1.12
N GLY A 40 15.62 0.01 0.44
CA GLY A 40 15.58 0.04 -1.00
C GLY A 40 15.52 1.46 -1.56
N PRO A 41 15.66 1.59 -2.87
CA PRO A 41 15.58 2.90 -3.52
C PRO A 41 14.14 3.42 -3.55
N LEU A 42 14.01 4.74 -3.69
CA LEU A 42 12.73 5.36 -3.94
C LEU A 42 12.21 4.90 -5.31
N VAL A 43 10.95 4.51 -5.37
CA VAL A 43 10.31 3.95 -6.57
C VAL A 43 9.24 4.93 -7.05
N LYS A 44 9.28 5.34 -8.31
CA LYS A 44 8.36 6.31 -8.89
C LYS A 44 7.51 5.70 -10.00
N GLY A 45 6.20 5.95 -9.93
CA GLY A 45 5.25 5.59 -10.98
C GLY A 45 4.71 4.19 -10.84
N ARG A 46 3.55 3.96 -11.49
CA ARG A 46 2.82 2.69 -11.37
C ARG A 46 3.61 1.49 -11.87
N ASP A 47 4.29 1.62 -13.00
CA ASP A 47 5.02 0.49 -13.58
C ASP A 47 6.15 0.04 -12.68
N ALA A 48 6.93 0.99 -12.15
CA ALA A 48 8.01 0.68 -11.22
C ALA A 48 7.47 0.12 -9.91
N ILE A 49 6.35 0.65 -9.41
CA ILE A 49 5.70 0.15 -8.19
C ILE A 49 5.19 -1.27 -8.41
N LYS A 50 4.61 -1.56 -9.58
CA LYS A 50 4.18 -2.91 -9.92
C LYS A 50 5.36 -3.89 -9.89
N GLN A 51 6.48 -3.51 -10.50
CA GLN A 51 7.69 -4.35 -10.50
C GLN A 51 8.25 -4.55 -9.10
N MET A 52 8.25 -3.49 -8.29
CA MET A 52 8.69 -3.57 -6.89
C MET A 52 7.86 -4.59 -6.12
N TRP A 53 6.53 -4.51 -6.22
CA TRP A 53 5.64 -5.43 -5.52
C TRP A 53 5.80 -6.86 -6.02
N GLY A 54 5.97 -7.04 -7.33
CA GLY A 54 6.21 -8.36 -7.90
C GLY A 54 7.49 -9.00 -7.37
N SER A 55 8.58 -8.24 -7.34
CA SER A 55 9.87 -8.72 -6.82
C SER A 55 9.79 -9.01 -5.33
N LEU A 56 9.17 -8.13 -4.57
CA LEU A 56 9.02 -8.30 -3.13
C LEU A 56 8.18 -9.54 -2.80
N ALA A 57 7.04 -9.69 -3.46
CA ALA A 57 6.13 -10.81 -3.24
C ALA A 57 6.83 -12.14 -3.55
N GLN A 58 7.59 -12.19 -4.63
CA GLN A 58 8.33 -13.39 -4.99
C GLN A 58 9.45 -13.68 -3.99
N SER A 59 10.18 -12.66 -3.58
CA SER A 59 11.32 -12.77 -2.68
C SER A 59 10.94 -13.34 -1.32
N ILE A 60 9.81 -12.91 -0.75
CA ILE A 60 9.39 -13.35 0.60
C ILE A 60 8.37 -14.50 0.56
N GLY A 61 7.84 -14.84 -0.62
CA GLY A 61 6.76 -15.81 -0.71
C GLY A 61 5.47 -15.27 -0.12
N LEU A 62 5.05 -14.08 -0.56
CA LEU A 62 3.88 -13.38 -0.02
C LEU A 62 2.62 -14.22 -0.17
N LYS A 63 1.86 -14.37 0.93
CA LYS A 63 0.60 -15.12 0.95
C LYS A 63 -0.58 -14.23 1.27
N ASP A 64 -0.44 -13.30 2.21
CA ASP A 64 -1.54 -12.45 2.64
C ASP A 64 -1.02 -11.16 3.21
N VAL A 65 -1.84 -10.10 3.12
CA VAL A 65 -1.57 -8.80 3.73
C VAL A 65 -2.84 -8.35 4.41
N ARG A 66 -2.71 -7.93 5.66
CA ARG A 66 -3.80 -7.32 6.40
C ARG A 66 -3.39 -5.91 6.81
N LEU A 67 -4.21 -4.92 6.50
CA LEU A 67 -3.94 -3.51 6.77
C LEU A 67 -4.83 -3.03 7.92
N ASP A 68 -4.23 -2.47 8.95
CA ASP A 68 -4.93 -1.90 10.09
C ASP A 68 -4.60 -0.42 10.22
N THR A 69 -5.61 0.43 10.05
CA THR A 69 -5.46 1.89 10.18
C THR A 69 -5.43 2.27 11.65
N LEU A 70 -4.38 2.96 12.07
CA LEU A 70 -4.26 3.47 13.45
C LEU A 70 -4.72 4.91 13.55
N ASP A 71 -4.47 5.71 12.52
CA ASP A 71 -4.85 7.12 12.47
C ASP A 71 -5.06 7.54 11.03
N LEU A 72 -6.03 8.41 10.79
CA LEU A 72 -6.31 8.92 9.46
C LEU A 72 -6.77 10.38 9.57
N GLU A 73 -6.01 11.29 8.99
CA GLU A 73 -6.35 12.70 8.90
C GLU A 73 -6.69 13.04 7.47
N LEU A 74 -7.79 13.77 7.28
CA LEU A 74 -8.29 14.14 5.97
C LEU A 74 -8.34 15.66 5.84
N ALA A 75 -7.92 16.17 4.67
CA ALA A 75 -7.97 17.59 4.35
C ALA A 75 -8.30 17.74 2.87
N GLY A 76 -9.58 18.00 2.55
CA GLY A 76 -10.03 18.09 1.15
C GLY A 76 -9.77 16.78 0.40
N ASP A 77 -9.02 16.87 -0.68
CA ASP A 77 -8.72 15.73 -1.55
C ASP A 77 -7.42 15.02 -1.16
N THR A 78 -6.90 15.28 0.04
CA THR A 78 -5.71 14.61 0.55
C THR A 78 -5.99 13.98 1.90
N GLY A 79 -5.20 12.96 2.24
CA GLY A 79 -5.28 12.31 3.53
C GLY A 79 -3.93 11.76 3.93
N CYS A 80 -3.73 11.57 5.23
CA CYS A 80 -2.52 10.96 5.78
C CYS A 80 -2.94 9.83 6.70
N GLU A 81 -2.54 8.62 6.35
CA GLU A 81 -2.86 7.42 7.14
C GLU A 81 -1.60 6.90 7.80
N VAL A 82 -1.72 6.59 9.10
CA VAL A 82 -0.71 5.82 9.83
C VAL A 82 -1.31 4.46 10.16
N GLY A 83 -0.60 3.39 9.86
CA GLY A 83 -1.13 2.06 10.09
C GLY A 83 -0.06 1.01 10.31
N GLU A 84 -0.53 -0.22 10.48
CA GLU A 84 0.31 -1.41 10.54
C GLU A 84 -0.19 -2.42 9.52
N ALA A 85 0.74 -3.12 8.90
CA ALA A 85 0.40 -4.22 7.99
C ALA A 85 0.95 -5.52 8.54
N THR A 86 0.09 -6.52 8.62
CA THR A 86 0.48 -7.87 8.99
C THR A 86 0.68 -8.65 7.69
N ILE A 87 1.91 -9.09 7.45
CA ILE A 87 2.29 -9.77 6.21
C ILE A 87 2.54 -11.24 6.51
N THR A 88 1.75 -12.11 5.89
CA THR A 88 1.96 -13.55 5.96
C THR A 88 2.78 -13.97 4.74
N HIS A 89 3.89 -14.65 4.96
CA HIS A 89 4.83 -15.03 3.92
C HIS A 89 5.38 -16.43 4.17
N GLY A 90 6.25 -16.91 3.28
CA GLY A 90 6.78 -18.27 3.36
C GLY A 90 7.55 -18.57 4.64
N GLY A 91 8.18 -17.57 5.25
CA GLY A 91 8.93 -17.71 6.51
C GLY A 91 8.12 -17.44 7.77
N GLY A 92 6.83 -17.13 7.65
CA GLY A 92 5.97 -16.83 8.81
C GLY A 92 5.21 -15.53 8.68
N THR A 93 5.21 -14.72 9.73
CA THR A 93 4.47 -13.46 9.79
C THR A 93 5.40 -12.31 10.17
N ALA A 94 5.28 -11.20 9.45
CA ALA A 94 6.00 -9.97 9.76
C ALA A 94 5.00 -8.83 9.92
N ILE A 95 5.31 -7.88 10.80
CA ILE A 95 4.50 -6.68 10.97
C ILE A 95 5.34 -5.47 10.60
N VAL A 96 4.80 -4.61 9.75
CA VAL A 96 5.42 -3.35 9.37
C VAL A 96 4.51 -2.21 9.80
N LYS A 97 5.10 -1.04 10.03
CA LYS A 97 4.37 0.21 10.24
C LYS A 97 4.48 1.04 8.98
N PHE A 98 3.42 1.78 8.63
CA PHE A 98 3.41 2.53 7.39
C PHE A 98 2.77 3.90 7.54
N VAL A 99 3.14 4.78 6.63
CA VAL A 99 2.43 6.04 6.37
C VAL A 99 2.08 6.05 4.89
N VAL A 100 0.82 6.33 4.59
CA VAL A 100 0.35 6.54 3.23
C VAL A 100 -0.26 7.94 3.13
N VAL A 101 0.23 8.72 2.17
CA VAL A 101 -0.44 9.95 1.77
C VAL A 101 -1.41 9.58 0.66
N TRP A 102 -2.69 9.82 0.92
CA TRP A 102 -3.78 9.56 -0.01
C TRP A 102 -4.10 10.79 -0.82
N LYS A 103 -4.52 10.59 -2.06
CA LYS A 103 -4.98 11.69 -2.91
C LYS A 103 -6.23 11.25 -3.66
N LYS A 104 -7.24 12.12 -3.67
CA LYS A 104 -8.46 11.87 -4.44
C LYS A 104 -8.28 12.43 -5.84
N THR A 105 -8.29 11.55 -6.83
CA THR A 105 -8.15 11.91 -8.24
C THR A 105 -9.29 11.29 -9.03
N ASP A 106 -9.96 12.09 -9.85
CA ASP A 106 -11.10 11.65 -10.65
C ASP A 106 -12.16 10.95 -9.81
N GLY A 107 -12.44 11.49 -8.62
CA GLY A 107 -13.44 10.96 -7.72
C GLY A 107 -13.03 9.70 -6.95
N GLN A 108 -11.79 9.26 -7.06
CA GLN A 108 -11.32 8.04 -6.38
C GLN A 108 -10.09 8.31 -5.52
N TRP A 109 -10.09 7.73 -4.32
CA TRP A 109 -8.93 7.79 -3.44
C TRP A 109 -7.88 6.81 -3.91
N ARG A 110 -6.62 7.30 -4.02
CA ARG A 110 -5.48 6.49 -4.47
C ARG A 110 -4.28 6.75 -3.58
N LEU A 111 -3.44 5.73 -3.41
CA LEU A 111 -2.18 5.89 -2.69
C LEU A 111 -1.26 6.80 -3.50
N HIS A 112 -0.74 7.85 -2.87
CA HIS A 112 0.10 8.84 -3.55
C HIS A 112 1.54 8.77 -3.06
N ARG A 113 1.74 8.59 -1.76
CA ARG A 113 3.07 8.34 -1.16
C ARG A 113 2.91 7.17 -0.20
N ASP A 114 3.85 6.26 -0.23
CA ASP A 114 3.75 5.01 0.51
C ASP A 114 5.13 4.67 1.08
N ILE A 115 5.26 4.70 2.39
CA ILE A 115 6.51 4.37 3.07
C ILE A 115 6.24 3.40 4.21
N TRP A 116 7.08 2.39 4.36
CA TRP A 116 6.94 1.44 5.45
C TRP A 116 8.28 0.96 5.97
N ASN A 117 8.25 0.47 7.22
CA ASN A 117 9.41 -0.04 7.94
C ASN A 117 9.00 -1.21 8.81
N ALA A 118 9.96 -1.98 9.26
CA ALA A 118 9.72 -3.00 10.27
C ALA A 118 9.14 -2.34 11.53
N LYS A 119 8.24 -3.03 12.21
CA LYS A 119 7.58 -2.48 13.39
C LYS A 119 8.54 -2.27 14.56
N GLY A 120 9.47 -3.17 14.73
CA GLY A 120 10.39 -3.05 15.84
C GLY A 120 11.70 -3.77 15.69
#